data_02c44417c738398467ebe87dd200d213
#
_entry.id   02c44417c738398467ebe87dd200d213
#
_cell.length_a   1.000
_cell.length_b   1.000
_cell.length_c   1.000
_cell.angle_alpha   90.00
_cell.angle_beta   90.00
_cell.angle_gamma   90.00
#
_symmetry.space_group_name_H-M   'P 1'
#
loop_
_entity.id
_entity.type
_entity.pdbx_description
1 polymer ?
#
loop_
_entity_poly.entity_id
_entity_poly.type
_entity_poly.pdbx_seq_one_letter_code
_entity_poly.pdbx_strand_id
1 'polypeptide(L)'
;MKHRHLLIPLIAVMTCCGVCLAQESPDPAAKAPASIDAASKLKNTPVPSAGTGKELGDFKSGKHTMTSAGLEREYIIDIPENYDKDKPCRLVFAMHMMGGSMQTMVDNKFYGLKTYAEKDKIPVIFVAPQGYTDSSPWRGRDDKDHIFFADMLKLFKEKLAVDTSRVFCCGFSFGAMVSYSLSLDFQDDLRAVACYAPANWNIYLPENKHKPLAFYSTTGTEDGLCKYVNSDARKEGGKYCVLTHIEDNGLTELPEIPLATTPTHVTTEFKGLPEEYPVVFGSFVGGHTDTAKDPGSDVNWISKETWDFFMRF
;
A
#
# COMPACT_ATOMS: atom_id res chain seq x y z
N MET A 1 -15.12 13.75 -86.45
CA MET A 1 -16.40 13.15 -86.72
C MET A 1 -16.95 12.42 -85.52
N LYS A 2 -18.13 12.94 -85.02
CA LYS A 2 -19.19 12.13 -84.32
C LYS A 2 -18.82 11.46 -83.00
N HIS A 3 -19.54 11.48 -81.93
CA HIS A 3 -20.86 12.05 -81.55
C HIS A 3 -20.83 12.28 -80.06
N ARG A 4 -21.45 13.32 -79.57
CA ARG A 4 -21.81 13.62 -78.19
C ARG A 4 -22.91 12.67 -77.75
N HIS A 5 -22.83 12.07 -76.56
CA HIS A 5 -23.99 11.71 -75.76
C HIS A 5 -23.93 12.37 -74.43
N LEU A 6 -24.90 13.19 -74.18
CA LEU A 6 -25.20 13.88 -72.94
C LEU A 6 -25.91 12.90 -72.04
N LEU A 7 -25.44 12.67 -70.83
CA LEU A 7 -26.19 11.99 -69.78
C LEU A 7 -26.28 12.93 -68.59
N ILE A 8 -27.52 13.28 -68.27
CA ILE A 8 -27.98 14.12 -67.16
C ILE A 8 -27.85 13.27 -65.88
N PRO A 9 -27.18 13.71 -64.78
CA PRO A 9 -27.28 13.00 -63.50
C PRO A 9 -28.54 13.49 -62.73
N LEU A 10 -29.29 12.53 -62.29
CA LEU A 10 -30.42 12.60 -61.38
C LEU A 10 -29.93 13.06 -60.01
N ILE A 11 -30.41 14.23 -59.55
CA ILE A 11 -30.13 14.73 -58.21
C ILE A 11 -31.06 14.01 -57.22
N ALA A 12 -30.54 13.09 -56.41
CA ALA A 12 -31.25 12.54 -55.25
C ALA A 12 -31.05 13.50 -54.08
N VAL A 13 -32.15 14.14 -53.67
CA VAL A 13 -32.19 14.93 -52.44
C VAL A 13 -32.27 13.96 -51.27
N MET A 14 -31.17 13.78 -50.57
CA MET A 14 -31.15 13.09 -49.28
C MET A 14 -31.45 14.08 -48.18
N THR A 15 -32.64 14.00 -47.62
CA THR A 15 -33.03 14.68 -46.38
C THR A 15 -32.26 14.07 -45.22
N CYS A 16 -31.19 14.73 -44.75
CA CYS A 16 -30.53 14.41 -43.50
C CYS A 16 -31.41 14.81 -42.33
N CYS A 17 -32.08 13.84 -41.72
CA CYS A 17 -32.67 13.97 -40.41
C CYS A 17 -31.54 14.01 -39.38
N GLY A 18 -31.16 15.21 -38.95
CA GLY A 18 -30.16 15.41 -37.88
C GLY A 18 -30.71 14.92 -36.55
N VAL A 19 -30.28 13.75 -36.11
CA VAL A 19 -30.42 13.37 -34.69
C VAL A 19 -29.37 14.18 -33.93
N CYS A 20 -29.83 15.22 -33.26
CA CYS A 20 -29.06 15.97 -32.29
C CYS A 20 -28.87 15.04 -31.09
N LEU A 21 -27.73 14.36 -30.99
CA LEU A 21 -27.30 13.73 -29.76
C LEU A 21 -26.97 14.87 -28.79
N ALA A 22 -27.84 15.08 -27.81
CA ALA A 22 -27.55 15.93 -26.68
C ALA A 22 -26.34 15.31 -25.94
N GLN A 23 -25.20 16.01 -25.96
CA GLN A 23 -24.11 15.76 -25.03
C GLN A 23 -24.66 16.07 -23.65
N GLU A 24 -24.89 15.02 -22.87
CA GLU A 24 -25.09 15.16 -21.43
C GLU A 24 -23.83 15.79 -20.85
N SER A 25 -23.96 17.00 -20.34
CA SER A 25 -22.94 17.64 -19.51
C SER A 25 -22.70 16.76 -18.28
N PRO A 26 -21.42 16.50 -17.86
CA PRO A 26 -21.17 15.74 -16.66
C PRO A 26 -21.83 16.42 -15.46
N ASP A 27 -22.55 15.62 -14.68
CA ASP A 27 -23.23 16.02 -13.46
C ASP A 27 -22.20 16.63 -12.48
N PRO A 28 -22.34 17.90 -12.05
CA PRO A 28 -21.41 18.54 -11.12
C PRO A 28 -21.51 18.01 -9.69
N ALA A 29 -22.32 16.98 -9.45
CA ALA A 29 -22.47 16.33 -8.16
C ALA A 29 -21.77 14.95 -8.10
N ALA A 30 -20.56 14.81 -8.62
CA ALA A 30 -19.72 13.69 -8.25
C ALA A 30 -19.46 13.80 -6.73
N LYS A 31 -20.21 13.02 -5.95
CA LYS A 31 -20.01 12.88 -4.51
C LYS A 31 -18.52 12.63 -4.24
N ALA A 32 -17.94 13.44 -3.35
CA ALA A 32 -16.61 13.15 -2.82
C ALA A 32 -16.53 11.65 -2.45
N PRO A 33 -15.45 10.94 -2.84
CA PRO A 33 -15.31 9.54 -2.51
C PRO A 33 -15.47 9.38 -1.01
N ALA A 34 -16.22 8.36 -0.60
CA ALA A 34 -16.45 8.08 0.80
C ALA A 34 -15.09 7.87 1.46
N SER A 35 -14.81 8.62 2.53
CA SER A 35 -13.70 8.33 3.44
C SER A 35 -13.74 6.85 3.82
N ILE A 36 -12.56 6.23 4.00
CA ILE A 36 -12.46 4.84 4.48
C ILE A 36 -13.40 4.71 5.68
N ASP A 37 -14.42 3.86 5.54
CA ASP A 37 -15.39 3.69 6.61
C ASP A 37 -14.73 2.89 7.76
N ALA A 38 -14.31 3.61 8.81
CA ALA A 38 -13.77 3.02 10.02
C ALA A 38 -14.80 2.13 10.78
N ALA A 39 -16.05 2.11 10.32
CA ALA A 39 -17.12 1.31 10.96
C ALA A 39 -17.15 -0.16 10.49
N SER A 40 -16.53 -0.51 9.35
CA SER A 40 -16.48 -1.89 8.86
C SER A 40 -15.31 -2.65 9.52
N LYS A 41 -15.41 -2.89 10.83
CA LYS A 41 -14.45 -3.75 11.53
C LYS A 41 -14.82 -5.21 11.27
N LEU A 42 -13.96 -5.92 10.54
CA LEU A 42 -14.04 -7.38 10.51
C LEU A 42 -13.87 -7.92 11.93
N LYS A 43 -14.80 -8.75 12.38
CA LYS A 43 -14.74 -9.39 13.70
C LYS A 43 -13.68 -10.50 13.67
N ASN A 44 -12.41 -10.12 13.65
CA ASN A 44 -11.32 -11.10 13.72
C ASN A 44 -11.05 -11.46 15.18
N THR A 45 -11.14 -12.74 15.48
CA THR A 45 -10.62 -13.25 16.74
C THR A 45 -9.09 -13.23 16.67
N PRO A 46 -8.38 -12.65 17.65
CA PRO A 46 -6.92 -12.70 17.69
C PRO A 46 -6.41 -14.12 17.65
N VAL A 47 -5.36 -14.37 16.86
CA VAL A 47 -4.69 -15.67 16.77
C VAL A 47 -3.34 -15.58 17.48
N PRO A 48 -3.23 -16.16 18.70
CA PRO A 48 -2.02 -16.01 19.51
C PRO A 48 -0.83 -16.72 18.87
N SER A 49 0.34 -16.08 18.91
CA SER A 49 1.62 -16.67 18.56
C SER A 49 2.14 -17.62 19.64
N ALA A 50 3.17 -18.40 19.32
CA ALA A 50 3.86 -19.27 20.28
C ALA A 50 4.56 -18.50 21.42
N GLY A 51 4.77 -17.20 21.27
CA GLY A 51 5.32 -16.31 22.29
C GLY A 51 4.30 -15.82 23.30
N THR A 52 3.00 -16.00 23.05
CA THR A 52 1.94 -15.59 23.98
C THR A 52 2.06 -16.34 25.30
N GLY A 53 1.98 -15.61 26.41
CA GLY A 53 2.19 -16.13 27.76
C GLY A 53 3.65 -16.16 28.24
N LYS A 54 4.62 -15.89 27.35
CA LYS A 54 6.05 -15.88 27.73
C LYS A 54 6.48 -14.53 28.28
N GLU A 55 7.35 -14.57 29.28
CA GLU A 55 8.03 -13.37 29.77
C GLU A 55 8.98 -12.83 28.71
N LEU A 56 9.11 -11.50 28.61
CA LEU A 56 10.04 -10.85 27.68
C LEU A 56 11.52 -11.19 27.99
N GLY A 57 11.84 -11.43 29.25
CA GLY A 57 13.23 -11.62 29.68
C GLY A 57 14.09 -10.40 29.31
N ASP A 58 15.20 -10.64 28.63
CA ASP A 58 16.09 -9.59 28.14
C ASP A 58 15.64 -8.97 26.81
N PHE A 59 14.56 -9.46 26.23
CA PHE A 59 14.02 -8.94 24.97
C PHE A 59 13.16 -7.70 25.22
N LYS A 60 13.67 -6.53 24.88
CA LYS A 60 13.06 -5.23 25.18
C LYS A 60 13.09 -4.29 23.97
N SER A 61 12.35 -3.20 24.04
CA SER A 61 12.39 -2.13 23.03
C SER A 61 13.82 -1.61 22.83
N GLY A 62 14.16 -1.31 21.60
CA GLY A 62 15.44 -0.76 21.20
C GLY A 62 16.07 -1.48 20.02
N LYS A 63 17.35 -1.19 19.79
CA LYS A 63 18.14 -1.76 18.69
C LYS A 63 18.57 -3.19 19.03
N HIS A 64 18.41 -4.07 18.05
CA HIS A 64 18.87 -5.46 18.10
C HIS A 64 19.64 -5.82 16.84
N THR A 65 20.43 -6.88 16.94
CA THR A 65 21.11 -7.52 15.83
C THR A 65 20.69 -8.99 15.72
N MET A 66 20.73 -9.53 14.51
CA MET A 66 20.55 -10.95 14.27
C MET A 66 21.31 -11.39 13.02
N THR A 67 21.71 -12.65 12.98
CA THR A 67 22.23 -13.24 11.73
C THR A 67 21.06 -13.70 10.88
N SER A 68 20.99 -13.21 9.62
CA SER A 68 20.00 -13.62 8.65
C SER A 68 20.61 -13.70 7.26
N ALA A 69 20.32 -14.75 6.51
CA ALA A 69 20.91 -15.02 5.19
C ALA A 69 22.46 -14.98 5.21
N GLY A 70 23.10 -15.38 6.32
CA GLY A 70 24.56 -15.34 6.51
C GLY A 70 25.15 -13.95 6.75
N LEU A 71 24.34 -12.95 6.99
CA LEU A 71 24.74 -11.56 7.24
C LEU A 71 24.29 -11.12 8.63
N GLU A 72 25.06 -10.24 9.26
CA GLU A 72 24.58 -9.51 10.43
C GLU A 72 23.62 -8.40 9.97
N ARG A 73 22.40 -8.45 10.49
CA ARG A 73 21.33 -7.50 10.19
C ARG A 73 20.84 -6.83 11.48
N GLU A 74 20.41 -5.61 11.36
CA GLU A 74 19.95 -4.80 12.48
C GLU A 74 18.48 -4.44 12.33
N TYR A 75 17.80 -4.25 13.45
CA TYR A 75 16.46 -3.68 13.50
C TYR A 75 16.23 -2.94 14.82
N ILE A 76 15.28 -2.04 14.85
CA ILE A 76 14.72 -1.50 16.07
C ILE A 76 13.32 -2.09 16.25
N ILE A 77 13.03 -2.54 17.46
CA ILE A 77 11.69 -2.94 17.88
C ILE A 77 11.18 -1.97 18.95
N ASP A 78 9.92 -1.61 18.87
CA ASP A 78 9.20 -0.81 19.84
C ASP A 78 8.03 -1.62 20.38
N ILE A 79 8.17 -2.10 21.61
CA ILE A 79 7.14 -2.84 22.34
C ILE A 79 6.33 -1.81 23.13
N PRO A 80 5.00 -1.76 23.00
CA PRO A 80 4.20 -0.72 23.63
C PRO A 80 4.21 -0.83 25.16
N GLU A 81 4.12 0.31 25.86
CA GLU A 81 4.09 0.33 27.34
C GLU A 81 2.95 -0.48 27.95
N ASN A 82 1.81 -0.57 27.22
CA ASN A 82 0.66 -1.35 27.62
C ASN A 82 0.70 -2.80 27.08
N TYR A 83 1.87 -3.32 26.74
CA TYR A 83 2.06 -4.70 26.33
C TYR A 83 1.66 -5.66 27.46
N ASP A 84 0.84 -6.64 27.11
CA ASP A 84 0.42 -7.73 28.01
C ASP A 84 0.81 -9.04 27.32
N LYS A 85 1.72 -9.80 27.95
CA LYS A 85 2.20 -11.06 27.39
C LYS A 85 1.10 -12.10 27.13
N ASP A 86 -0.03 -11.96 27.82
CA ASP A 86 -1.16 -12.89 27.70
C ASP A 86 -2.20 -12.44 26.66
N LYS A 87 -2.00 -11.24 26.06
CA LYS A 87 -2.89 -10.66 25.03
C LYS A 87 -2.15 -10.40 23.72
N PRO A 88 -2.48 -11.12 22.65
CA PRO A 88 -1.82 -10.92 21.37
C PRO A 88 -1.93 -9.47 20.86
N CYS A 89 -0.81 -8.88 20.48
CA CYS A 89 -0.67 -7.54 19.92
C CYS A 89 -0.58 -7.57 18.40
N ARG A 90 -1.06 -6.52 17.73
CA ARG A 90 -0.73 -6.25 16.33
C ARG A 90 0.77 -6.05 16.14
N LEU A 91 1.30 -6.46 14.99
CA LEU A 91 2.69 -6.30 14.61
C LEU A 91 2.78 -5.49 13.30
N VAL A 92 3.53 -4.38 13.30
CA VAL A 92 3.69 -3.51 12.13
C VAL A 92 5.18 -3.38 11.79
N PHE A 93 5.55 -3.78 10.59
CA PHE A 93 6.86 -3.51 10.01
C PHE A 93 6.82 -2.19 9.23
N ALA A 94 7.70 -1.25 9.54
CA ALA A 94 7.86 0.02 8.85
C ALA A 94 9.21 0.05 8.10
N MET A 95 9.15 -0.05 6.78
CA MET A 95 10.31 -0.12 5.89
C MET A 95 10.77 1.28 5.49
N HIS A 96 12.01 1.65 5.82
CA HIS A 96 12.52 2.99 5.54
C HIS A 96 12.83 3.22 4.06
N MET A 97 12.79 4.49 3.66
CA MET A 97 13.11 4.94 2.30
C MET A 97 14.62 5.03 2.05
N MET A 98 15.01 5.35 0.82
CA MET A 98 16.39 5.75 0.48
C MET A 98 16.82 6.98 1.29
N GLY A 99 18.04 6.93 1.83
CA GLY A 99 18.56 7.96 2.72
C GLY A 99 17.97 7.95 4.14
N GLY A 100 17.02 7.05 4.41
CA GLY A 100 16.50 6.78 5.74
C GLY A 100 17.22 5.64 6.43
N SER A 101 16.76 5.31 7.64
CA SER A 101 17.28 4.23 8.48
C SER A 101 16.20 3.72 9.42
N MET A 102 16.46 2.64 10.14
CA MET A 102 15.60 2.20 11.23
C MET A 102 15.35 3.31 12.27
N GLN A 103 16.35 4.18 12.53
CA GLN A 103 16.18 5.32 13.44
C GLN A 103 15.22 6.37 12.89
N THR A 104 15.28 6.65 11.57
CA THR A 104 14.31 7.54 10.90
C THR A 104 12.87 7.06 11.13
N MET A 105 12.62 5.76 11.15
CA MET A 105 11.28 5.22 11.40
C MET A 105 10.83 5.46 12.84
N VAL A 106 11.74 5.36 13.80
CA VAL A 106 11.45 5.70 15.21
C VAL A 106 11.15 7.20 15.36
N ASP A 107 11.99 8.05 14.76
CA ASP A 107 11.90 9.50 14.87
C ASP A 107 10.59 10.05 14.25
N ASN A 108 10.14 9.46 13.14
CA ASN A 108 8.88 9.81 12.48
C ASN A 108 7.66 9.02 13.02
N LYS A 109 7.84 8.30 14.14
CA LYS A 109 6.75 7.51 14.76
C LYS A 109 6.18 6.43 13.83
N PHE A 110 7.07 5.75 13.07
CA PHE A 110 6.68 4.70 12.12
C PHE A 110 5.62 5.21 11.14
N TYR A 111 5.98 6.25 10.38
CA TYR A 111 5.06 6.97 9.48
C TYR A 111 3.85 7.59 10.22
N GLY A 112 4.04 8.00 11.48
CA GLY A 112 2.97 8.58 12.31
C GLY A 112 2.01 7.57 12.93
N LEU A 113 2.10 6.28 12.59
CA LEU A 113 1.16 5.24 13.04
C LEU A 113 1.22 5.02 14.55
N LYS A 114 2.40 5.13 15.17
CA LYS A 114 2.55 5.03 16.63
C LYS A 114 1.76 6.13 17.36
N THR A 115 1.66 7.33 16.80
CA THR A 115 0.87 8.42 17.39
C THR A 115 -0.61 8.05 17.48
N TYR A 116 -1.15 7.39 16.46
CA TYR A 116 -2.54 6.92 16.49
C TYR A 116 -2.71 5.73 17.43
N ALA A 117 -1.77 4.78 17.48
CA ALA A 117 -1.80 3.66 18.41
C ALA A 117 -1.82 4.15 19.87
N GLU A 118 -0.98 5.12 20.23
CA GLU A 118 -0.94 5.75 21.55
C GLU A 118 -2.24 6.47 21.87
N LYS A 119 -2.78 7.27 20.93
CA LYS A 119 -4.03 8.01 21.08
C LYS A 119 -5.22 7.07 21.31
N ASP A 120 -5.31 6.00 20.53
CA ASP A 120 -6.42 5.06 20.57
C ASP A 120 -6.23 3.97 21.64
N LYS A 121 -5.08 3.96 22.34
CA LYS A 121 -4.66 3.00 23.36
C LYS A 121 -4.67 1.55 22.87
N ILE A 122 -4.38 1.36 21.58
CA ILE A 122 -4.29 0.04 20.96
C ILE A 122 -2.84 -0.42 21.04
N PRO A 123 -2.56 -1.58 21.69
CA PRO A 123 -1.21 -2.10 21.75
C PRO A 123 -0.77 -2.59 20.37
N VAL A 124 0.35 -2.03 19.87
CA VAL A 124 0.98 -2.39 18.59
C VAL A 124 2.47 -2.50 18.82
N ILE A 125 3.07 -3.60 18.39
CA ILE A 125 4.51 -3.77 18.31
C ILE A 125 4.95 -3.21 16.97
N PHE A 126 5.87 -2.22 16.97
CA PHE A 126 6.44 -1.66 15.76
C PHE A 126 7.87 -2.18 15.55
N VAL A 127 8.20 -2.46 14.30
CA VAL A 127 9.54 -2.92 13.90
C VAL A 127 10.04 -2.07 12.74
N ALA A 128 11.26 -1.58 12.88
CA ALA A 128 11.98 -0.89 11.82
C ALA A 128 13.24 -1.68 11.47
N PRO A 129 13.24 -2.50 10.40
CA PRO A 129 14.44 -3.17 9.93
C PRO A 129 15.42 -2.17 9.29
N GLN A 130 16.73 -2.43 9.39
CA GLN A 130 17.77 -1.67 8.71
C GLN A 130 18.07 -2.29 7.35
N GLY A 131 17.98 -1.46 6.30
CA GLY A 131 18.44 -1.81 4.97
C GLY A 131 19.99 -1.86 4.87
N TYR A 132 20.51 -2.35 3.74
CA TYR A 132 21.94 -2.56 3.55
C TYR A 132 22.77 -1.28 3.44
N THR A 133 22.27 -0.31 2.68
CA THR A 133 22.95 0.97 2.42
C THR A 133 21.96 2.12 2.36
N ASP A 134 22.43 3.33 2.60
CA ASP A 134 21.59 4.53 2.55
C ASP A 134 21.02 4.79 1.14
N SER A 135 21.80 4.49 0.10
CA SER A 135 21.43 4.77 -1.29
C SER A 135 20.59 3.68 -1.97
N SER A 136 20.61 2.48 -1.43
CA SER A 136 19.88 1.32 -1.97
C SER A 136 19.55 0.35 -0.84
N PRO A 137 18.69 0.74 0.11
CA PRO A 137 18.51 -0.04 1.34
C PRO A 137 17.97 -1.44 1.10
N TRP A 138 17.07 -1.59 0.15
CA TRP A 138 16.35 -2.85 -0.13
C TRP A 138 16.64 -3.38 -1.54
N ARG A 139 17.66 -2.86 -2.17
CA ARG A 139 18.05 -3.27 -3.53
C ARG A 139 18.89 -4.53 -3.48
N GLY A 140 18.30 -5.66 -3.16
CA GLY A 140 18.83 -6.97 -3.43
C GLY A 140 18.41 -7.43 -4.84
N ARG A 141 19.29 -8.15 -5.54
CA ARG A 141 18.89 -8.97 -6.70
C ARG A 141 18.60 -10.40 -6.27
N ASP A 142 18.59 -10.61 -4.97
CA ASP A 142 18.35 -11.87 -4.29
C ASP A 142 17.29 -11.70 -3.21
N ASP A 143 16.91 -12.78 -2.57
CA ASP A 143 15.84 -12.87 -1.59
C ASP A 143 16.27 -12.54 -0.14
N LYS A 144 17.47 -11.97 0.07
CA LYS A 144 18.00 -11.77 1.43
C LYS A 144 17.15 -10.89 2.33
N ASP A 145 16.49 -9.87 1.76
CA ASP A 145 15.58 -9.03 2.54
C ASP A 145 14.29 -9.79 2.88
N HIS A 146 13.84 -10.70 2.02
CA HIS A 146 12.72 -11.61 2.28
C HIS A 146 13.05 -12.63 3.37
N ILE A 147 14.26 -13.21 3.34
CA ILE A 147 14.76 -14.10 4.40
C ILE A 147 14.85 -13.32 5.72
N PHE A 148 15.38 -12.10 5.70
CA PHE A 148 15.46 -11.26 6.89
C PHE A 148 14.08 -10.94 7.49
N PHE A 149 13.10 -10.61 6.65
CA PHE A 149 11.73 -10.43 7.10
C PHE A 149 11.16 -11.70 7.73
N ALA A 150 11.35 -12.86 7.08
CA ALA A 150 10.88 -14.16 7.58
C ALA A 150 11.53 -14.52 8.94
N ASP A 151 12.84 -14.30 9.08
CA ASP A 151 13.58 -14.58 10.30
C ASP A 151 13.12 -13.68 11.47
N MET A 152 12.91 -12.38 11.22
CA MET A 152 12.35 -11.48 12.22
C MET A 152 10.93 -11.89 12.62
N LEU A 153 10.08 -12.18 11.65
CA LEU A 153 8.69 -12.58 11.90
C LEU A 153 8.63 -13.85 12.74
N LYS A 154 9.47 -14.85 12.42
CA LYS A 154 9.61 -16.07 13.20
C LYS A 154 10.06 -15.77 14.63
N LEU A 155 11.12 -14.97 14.80
CA LEU A 155 11.64 -14.57 16.10
C LEU A 155 10.56 -13.91 16.96
N PHE A 156 9.81 -12.96 16.39
CA PHE A 156 8.78 -12.24 17.15
C PHE A 156 7.59 -13.14 17.49
N LYS A 157 7.15 -14.02 16.58
CA LYS A 157 6.12 -15.02 16.87
C LYS A 157 6.54 -16.01 17.96
N GLU A 158 7.84 -16.28 18.12
CA GLU A 158 8.36 -17.17 19.15
C GLU A 158 8.57 -16.50 20.53
N LYS A 159 8.84 -15.20 20.53
CA LYS A 159 9.23 -14.43 21.73
C LYS A 159 8.14 -13.56 22.32
N LEU A 160 7.22 -13.07 21.49
CA LEU A 160 6.25 -12.06 21.87
C LEU A 160 4.81 -12.57 21.68
N ALA A 161 3.88 -11.98 22.43
CA ALA A 161 2.45 -12.17 22.20
C ALA A 161 2.01 -11.39 20.94
N VAL A 162 2.28 -11.99 19.78
CA VAL A 162 1.85 -11.45 18.48
C VAL A 162 0.52 -12.04 18.08
N ASP A 163 -0.39 -11.20 17.61
CA ASP A 163 -1.57 -11.64 16.88
C ASP A 163 -1.15 -11.99 15.44
N THR A 164 -1.03 -13.29 15.16
CA THR A 164 -0.55 -13.76 13.85
C THR A 164 -1.54 -13.49 12.71
N SER A 165 -2.78 -13.14 13.02
CA SER A 165 -3.78 -12.69 12.05
C SER A 165 -3.74 -11.17 11.78
N ARG A 166 -2.87 -10.42 12.47
CA ARG A 166 -2.76 -8.95 12.39
C ARG A 166 -1.32 -8.50 12.29
N VAL A 167 -0.60 -9.03 11.30
CA VAL A 167 0.74 -8.61 10.92
C VAL A 167 0.65 -7.70 9.70
N PHE A 168 1.24 -6.53 9.78
CA PHE A 168 1.17 -5.49 8.75
C PHE A 168 2.56 -5.06 8.32
N CYS A 169 2.66 -4.57 7.08
CA CYS A 169 3.88 -3.96 6.56
C CYS A 169 3.54 -2.64 5.88
N CYS A 170 4.36 -1.62 6.06
CA CYS A 170 4.24 -0.36 5.34
C CYS A 170 5.59 0.24 5.00
N GLY A 171 5.60 1.14 4.01
CA GLY A 171 6.82 1.86 3.65
C GLY A 171 6.58 2.94 2.62
N PHE A 172 7.58 3.82 2.47
CA PHE A 172 7.62 4.89 1.48
C PHE A 172 8.78 4.69 0.52
N SER A 173 8.59 5.00 -0.78
CA SER A 173 9.65 4.95 -1.79
C SER A 173 10.30 3.56 -1.87
N PHE A 174 11.62 3.41 -1.66
CA PHE A 174 12.25 2.10 -1.54
C PHE A 174 11.62 1.22 -0.45
N GLY A 175 11.17 1.82 0.67
CA GLY A 175 10.40 1.11 1.69
C GLY A 175 9.06 0.59 1.16
N ALA A 176 8.38 1.34 0.30
CA ALA A 176 7.18 0.89 -0.38
C ALA A 176 7.47 -0.20 -1.43
N MET A 177 8.60 -0.10 -2.12
CA MET A 177 9.03 -1.10 -3.10
C MET A 177 9.27 -2.46 -2.45
N VAL A 178 9.98 -2.51 -1.29
CA VAL A 178 10.17 -3.76 -0.57
C VAL A 178 8.88 -4.25 0.09
N SER A 179 8.03 -3.35 0.61
CA SER A 179 6.72 -3.73 1.15
C SER A 179 5.82 -4.35 0.09
N TYR A 180 5.82 -3.80 -1.13
CA TYR A 180 5.14 -4.40 -2.28
C TYR A 180 5.75 -5.75 -2.65
N SER A 181 7.09 -5.86 -2.69
CA SER A 181 7.78 -7.12 -2.97
C SER A 181 7.38 -8.21 -1.96
N LEU A 182 7.37 -7.90 -0.66
CA LEU A 182 6.91 -8.82 0.40
C LEU A 182 5.43 -9.20 0.24
N SER A 183 4.59 -8.30 -0.29
CA SER A 183 3.17 -8.59 -0.49
C SER A 183 2.90 -9.63 -1.58
N LEU A 184 3.91 -10.03 -2.37
CA LEU A 184 3.76 -11.03 -3.43
C LEU A 184 4.01 -12.47 -2.95
N ASP A 185 4.71 -12.68 -1.83
CA ASP A 185 5.02 -14.02 -1.33
C ASP A 185 4.74 -14.27 0.15
N PHE A 186 4.41 -13.22 0.94
CA PHE A 186 4.02 -13.33 2.35
C PHE A 186 2.52 -13.13 2.60
N GLN A 187 1.67 -13.47 1.63
CA GLN A 187 0.21 -13.32 1.77
C GLN A 187 -0.39 -14.23 2.86
N ASP A 188 0.31 -15.31 3.24
CA ASP A 188 -0.12 -16.17 4.36
C ASP A 188 0.23 -15.58 5.74
N ASP A 189 1.18 -14.66 5.79
CA ASP A 189 1.69 -14.06 7.03
C ASP A 189 1.21 -12.62 7.23
N LEU A 190 1.09 -11.85 6.14
CA LEU A 190 0.68 -10.46 6.16
C LEU A 190 -0.84 -10.35 6.03
N ARG A 191 -1.45 -9.57 6.93
CA ARG A 191 -2.88 -9.26 6.87
C ARG A 191 -3.18 -8.13 5.91
N ALA A 192 -2.31 -7.11 5.91
CA ALA A 192 -2.42 -5.97 5.00
C ALA A 192 -1.06 -5.31 4.79
N VAL A 193 -0.90 -4.67 3.64
CA VAL A 193 0.28 -3.90 3.27
C VAL A 193 -0.12 -2.49 2.84
N ALA A 194 0.65 -1.47 3.27
CA ALA A 194 0.47 -0.09 2.87
C ALA A 194 1.73 0.46 2.19
N CYS A 195 1.61 0.90 0.95
CA CYS A 195 2.70 1.38 0.12
C CYS A 195 2.52 2.85 -0.27
N TYR A 196 3.42 3.72 0.20
CA TYR A 196 3.38 5.15 -0.14
C TYR A 196 4.37 5.42 -1.28
N ALA A 197 3.86 5.85 -2.43
CA ALA A 197 4.61 6.03 -3.66
C ALA A 197 5.44 4.77 -4.03
N PRO A 198 4.80 3.60 -4.25
CA PRO A 198 5.49 2.37 -4.60
C PRO A 198 6.00 2.39 -6.05
N ALA A 199 6.97 1.50 -6.29
CA ALA A 199 7.39 1.10 -7.62
C ALA A 199 7.68 -0.40 -7.65
N ASN A 200 7.41 -1.05 -8.77
CA ASN A 200 7.66 -2.48 -8.98
C ASN A 200 8.85 -2.72 -9.93
N TRP A 201 9.81 -1.83 -9.88
CA TRP A 201 11.10 -2.00 -10.57
C TRP A 201 12.24 -1.64 -9.63
N ASN A 202 13.47 -2.06 -9.96
CA ASN A 202 14.67 -1.77 -9.18
C ASN A 202 14.62 -2.32 -7.72
N ILE A 203 13.87 -3.39 -7.54
CA ILE A 203 13.74 -4.18 -6.32
C ILE A 203 13.69 -5.66 -6.69
N TYR A 204 14.07 -6.56 -5.78
CA TYR A 204 13.77 -7.98 -5.94
C TYR A 204 12.26 -8.19 -5.97
N LEU A 205 11.77 -8.93 -6.96
CA LEU A 205 10.38 -9.36 -7.04
C LEU A 205 10.35 -10.88 -7.04
N PRO A 206 9.74 -11.50 -6.04
CA PRO A 206 9.54 -12.95 -6.02
C PRO A 206 8.49 -13.35 -7.06
N GLU A 207 8.35 -14.65 -7.28
CA GLU A 207 7.17 -15.19 -7.95
C GLU A 207 5.92 -14.88 -7.11
N ASN A 208 4.94 -14.22 -7.71
CA ASN A 208 3.70 -13.88 -7.03
C ASN A 208 2.90 -15.17 -6.74
N LYS A 209 2.53 -15.41 -5.50
CA LYS A 209 1.72 -16.57 -5.09
C LYS A 209 0.24 -16.43 -5.45
N HIS A 210 -0.18 -15.25 -5.94
CA HIS A 210 -1.55 -14.95 -6.35
C HIS A 210 -2.61 -15.25 -5.27
N LYS A 211 -2.26 -15.03 -4.00
CA LYS A 211 -3.19 -15.13 -2.88
C LYS A 211 -3.77 -13.75 -2.54
N PRO A 212 -5.02 -13.70 -2.07
CA PRO A 212 -5.63 -12.42 -1.70
C PRO A 212 -4.89 -11.77 -0.52
N LEU A 213 -4.72 -10.43 -0.60
CA LEU A 213 -4.14 -9.61 0.44
C LEU A 213 -4.80 -8.23 0.47
N ALA A 214 -5.13 -7.72 1.66
CA ALA A 214 -5.59 -6.35 1.79
C ALA A 214 -4.46 -5.35 1.47
N PHE A 215 -4.70 -4.41 0.56
CA PHE A 215 -3.67 -3.53 0.05
C PHE A 215 -4.10 -2.07 0.04
N TYR A 216 -3.28 -1.20 0.61
CA TYR A 216 -3.43 0.25 0.57
C TYR A 216 -2.24 0.86 -0.17
N SER A 217 -2.49 1.79 -1.06
CA SER A 217 -1.40 2.48 -1.76
C SER A 217 -1.72 3.95 -1.99
N THR A 218 -0.67 4.79 -2.02
CA THR A 218 -0.81 6.21 -2.35
C THR A 218 0.17 6.64 -3.41
N THR A 219 -0.18 7.67 -4.19
CA THR A 219 0.70 8.25 -5.20
C THR A 219 0.43 9.75 -5.36
N GLY A 220 1.50 10.55 -5.43
CA GLY A 220 1.42 11.90 -5.95
C GLY A 220 1.34 11.89 -7.49
N THR A 221 0.40 12.64 -8.06
CA THR A 221 0.20 12.69 -9.53
C THR A 221 1.38 13.31 -10.28
N GLU A 222 2.23 14.05 -9.57
CA GLU A 222 3.44 14.71 -10.09
C GLU A 222 4.73 13.99 -9.64
N ASP A 223 4.61 12.77 -9.10
CA ASP A 223 5.78 11.99 -8.66
C ASP A 223 6.68 11.63 -9.85
N GLY A 224 7.85 12.24 -9.88
CA GLY A 224 8.87 12.01 -10.91
C GLY A 224 9.80 10.84 -10.62
N LEU A 225 9.82 10.30 -9.38
CA LEU A 225 10.70 9.23 -8.93
C LEU A 225 10.02 7.86 -9.00
N CYS A 226 8.93 7.69 -8.26
CA CYS A 226 8.10 6.49 -8.31
C CYS A 226 6.82 6.81 -9.06
N LYS A 227 6.94 6.96 -10.38
CA LYS A 227 5.84 7.37 -11.25
C LYS A 227 4.65 6.43 -11.12
N TYR A 228 3.45 7.00 -11.12
CA TYR A 228 2.21 6.23 -11.19
C TYR A 228 2.20 5.27 -12.39
N VAL A 229 2.59 5.76 -13.57
CA VAL A 229 2.89 4.94 -14.75
C VAL A 229 4.31 5.24 -15.19
N ASN A 230 5.21 4.26 -15.06
CA ASN A 230 6.58 4.34 -15.59
C ASN A 230 6.67 3.72 -17.00
N SER A 231 6.01 2.59 -17.21
CA SER A 231 5.94 1.89 -18.49
C SER A 231 4.72 0.98 -18.56
N ASP A 232 3.77 1.31 -19.46
CA ASP A 232 2.63 0.42 -19.72
C ASP A 232 3.06 -0.90 -20.37
N ALA A 233 4.04 -0.85 -21.28
CA ALA A 233 4.55 -2.03 -21.98
C ALA A 233 5.19 -3.06 -21.04
N ARG A 234 5.84 -2.60 -19.95
CA ARG A 234 6.45 -3.46 -18.92
C ARG A 234 5.59 -3.62 -17.68
N LYS A 235 4.42 -3.00 -17.63
CA LYS A 235 3.56 -2.94 -16.45
C LYS A 235 4.33 -2.43 -15.21
N GLU A 236 5.06 -1.34 -15.36
CA GLU A 236 5.85 -0.69 -14.30
C GLU A 236 5.18 0.60 -13.85
N GLY A 237 5.07 0.78 -12.54
CA GLY A 237 4.53 1.97 -11.88
C GLY A 237 3.65 1.64 -10.69
N GLY A 238 3.32 2.65 -9.90
CA GLY A 238 2.41 2.52 -8.76
C GLY A 238 1.03 1.96 -9.14
N LYS A 239 0.54 2.32 -10.34
CA LYS A 239 -0.68 1.75 -10.95
C LYS A 239 -0.64 0.23 -10.97
N TYR A 240 0.46 -0.36 -11.40
CA TYR A 240 0.58 -1.80 -11.56
C TYR A 240 0.72 -2.52 -10.22
N CYS A 241 1.27 -1.88 -9.19
CA CYS A 241 1.22 -2.42 -7.82
C CYS A 241 -0.23 -2.57 -7.33
N VAL A 242 -1.08 -1.58 -7.60
CA VAL A 242 -2.52 -1.62 -7.24
C VAL A 242 -3.27 -2.65 -8.06
N LEU A 243 -3.08 -2.66 -9.39
CA LEU A 243 -3.78 -3.59 -10.29
C LEU A 243 -3.46 -5.06 -9.99
N THR A 244 -2.21 -5.37 -9.62
CA THR A 244 -1.80 -6.72 -9.20
C THR A 244 -2.66 -7.21 -8.03
N HIS A 245 -2.84 -6.40 -6.98
CA HIS A 245 -3.65 -6.82 -5.83
C HIS A 245 -5.16 -6.82 -6.12
N ILE A 246 -5.64 -5.98 -7.02
CA ILE A 246 -7.03 -6.05 -7.50
C ILE A 246 -7.29 -7.40 -8.21
N GLU A 247 -6.35 -7.81 -9.08
CA GLU A 247 -6.42 -9.08 -9.81
C GLU A 247 -6.30 -10.28 -8.87
N ASP A 248 -5.30 -10.29 -7.98
CA ASP A 248 -5.07 -11.35 -6.99
C ASP A 248 -6.26 -11.50 -6.01
N ASN A 249 -6.97 -10.40 -5.72
CA ASN A 249 -8.17 -10.40 -4.86
C ASN A 249 -9.45 -10.76 -5.62
N GLY A 250 -9.37 -11.10 -6.92
CA GLY A 250 -10.44 -11.78 -7.66
C GLY A 250 -11.20 -10.93 -8.69
N LEU A 251 -10.82 -9.68 -8.96
CA LEU A 251 -11.38 -8.92 -10.07
C LEU A 251 -10.64 -9.23 -11.37
N THR A 252 -11.38 -9.77 -12.36
CA THR A 252 -10.85 -10.08 -13.70
C THR A 252 -10.94 -8.89 -14.66
N GLU A 253 -11.91 -8.01 -14.47
CA GLU A 253 -12.05 -6.76 -15.19
C GLU A 253 -11.44 -5.64 -14.35
N LEU A 254 -10.23 -5.20 -14.76
CA LEU A 254 -9.49 -4.21 -14.01
C LEU A 254 -10.14 -2.82 -14.15
N PRO A 255 -10.46 -2.15 -13.04
CA PRO A 255 -11.12 -0.87 -13.07
C PRO A 255 -10.18 0.25 -13.52
N GLU A 256 -10.76 1.35 -13.98
CA GLU A 256 -10.04 2.61 -14.05
C GLU A 256 -9.75 3.12 -12.62
N ILE A 257 -8.54 3.61 -12.40
CA ILE A 257 -8.12 4.13 -11.10
C ILE A 257 -8.23 5.67 -11.12
N PRO A 258 -9.14 6.27 -10.37
CA PRO A 258 -9.29 7.73 -10.31
C PRO A 258 -8.06 8.40 -9.70
N LEU A 259 -7.59 9.48 -10.34
CA LEU A 259 -6.51 10.31 -9.82
C LEU A 259 -7.04 11.68 -9.38
N ALA A 260 -6.43 12.24 -8.34
CA ALA A 260 -6.70 13.60 -7.91
C ALA A 260 -6.33 14.61 -9.01
N THR A 261 -7.24 15.55 -9.26
CA THR A 261 -7.05 16.66 -10.21
C THR A 261 -7.17 18.02 -9.50
N THR A 262 -7.44 18.01 -8.21
CA THR A 262 -7.56 19.18 -7.33
C THR A 262 -6.63 19.02 -6.13
N PRO A 263 -6.36 20.09 -5.35
CA PRO A 263 -5.52 20.00 -4.17
C PRO A 263 -6.02 19.06 -3.06
N THR A 264 -7.32 18.72 -3.07
CA THR A 264 -7.88 17.71 -2.15
C THR A 264 -7.56 16.32 -2.68
N HIS A 265 -7.09 15.42 -1.81
CA HIS A 265 -6.81 14.05 -2.19
C HIS A 265 -8.08 13.29 -2.60
N VAL A 266 -7.88 12.23 -3.36
CA VAL A 266 -8.95 11.30 -3.77
C VAL A 266 -8.57 9.91 -3.29
N THR A 267 -9.41 9.30 -2.47
CA THR A 267 -9.26 7.91 -2.03
C THR A 267 -10.38 7.05 -2.62
N THR A 268 -9.99 5.95 -3.24
CA THR A 268 -10.89 4.98 -3.87
C THR A 268 -10.73 3.62 -3.22
N GLU A 269 -11.82 3.06 -2.72
CA GLU A 269 -11.92 1.65 -2.36
C GLU A 269 -12.61 0.90 -3.50
N PHE A 270 -11.93 -0.10 -4.07
CA PHE A 270 -12.43 -0.82 -5.23
C PHE A 270 -13.54 -1.79 -4.85
N LYS A 271 -14.67 -1.70 -5.58
CA LYS A 271 -15.85 -2.53 -5.36
C LYS A 271 -15.71 -3.90 -6.04
N GLY A 272 -16.45 -4.89 -5.54
CA GLY A 272 -16.45 -6.24 -6.09
C GLY A 272 -15.35 -7.15 -5.57
N LEU A 273 -14.50 -6.63 -4.69
CA LEU A 273 -13.51 -7.42 -3.95
C LEU A 273 -14.10 -8.03 -2.68
N PRO A 274 -13.56 -9.15 -2.16
CA PRO A 274 -13.93 -9.66 -0.85
C PRO A 274 -13.72 -8.62 0.26
N GLU A 275 -14.65 -8.53 1.20
CA GLU A 275 -14.58 -7.59 2.32
C GLU A 275 -13.32 -7.79 3.18
N GLU A 276 -12.82 -9.03 3.23
CA GLU A 276 -11.59 -9.40 3.94
C GLU A 276 -10.33 -8.88 3.25
N TYR A 277 -10.37 -8.64 1.95
CA TYR A 277 -9.21 -8.27 1.14
C TYR A 277 -9.46 -7.01 0.31
N PRO A 278 -9.79 -5.87 0.96
CA PRO A 278 -10.02 -4.61 0.24
C PRO A 278 -8.73 -4.12 -0.40
N VAL A 279 -8.86 -3.49 -1.56
CA VAL A 279 -7.81 -2.67 -2.16
C VAL A 279 -8.27 -1.22 -2.11
N VAL A 280 -7.42 -0.36 -1.58
CA VAL A 280 -7.67 1.08 -1.41
C VAL A 280 -6.52 1.86 -2.03
N PHE A 281 -6.84 2.89 -2.78
CA PHE A 281 -5.85 3.74 -3.43
C PHE A 281 -6.14 5.22 -3.19
N GLY A 282 -5.15 5.94 -2.65
CA GLY A 282 -5.15 7.37 -2.45
C GLY A 282 -4.27 8.10 -3.47
N SER A 283 -4.74 9.19 -4.03
CA SER A 283 -3.93 10.07 -4.88
C SER A 283 -4.07 11.53 -4.48
N PHE A 284 -3.06 12.33 -4.76
CA PHE A 284 -3.04 13.77 -4.50
C PHE A 284 -2.22 14.49 -5.57
N VAL A 285 -2.55 15.76 -5.80
CA VAL A 285 -1.73 16.62 -6.67
C VAL A 285 -0.48 17.01 -5.89
N GLY A 286 0.65 16.41 -6.24
CA GLY A 286 1.93 16.60 -5.58
C GLY A 286 2.98 15.62 -6.03
N GLY A 287 4.20 15.80 -5.51
CA GLY A 287 5.38 14.99 -5.84
C GLY A 287 5.56 13.76 -4.94
N HIS A 288 6.81 13.34 -4.83
CA HIS A 288 7.25 12.15 -4.10
C HIS A 288 7.30 12.38 -2.59
N THR A 289 6.29 11.92 -1.85
CA THR A 289 6.21 12.10 -0.39
C THR A 289 5.34 11.02 0.28
N ASP A 290 5.60 10.79 1.58
CA ASP A 290 4.79 9.99 2.51
C ASP A 290 3.90 10.86 3.42
N THR A 291 3.91 12.17 3.19
CA THR A 291 3.14 13.14 3.97
C THR A 291 2.37 14.06 3.04
N ALA A 292 1.05 14.04 3.17
CA ALA A 292 0.19 14.93 2.41
C ALA A 292 -0.99 15.40 3.26
N LYS A 293 -1.39 16.66 3.04
CA LYS A 293 -2.49 17.32 3.76
C LYS A 293 -3.43 17.96 2.75
N ASP A 294 -4.71 17.91 3.05
CA ASP A 294 -5.69 18.68 2.28
C ASP A 294 -5.65 20.16 2.64
N PRO A 295 -6.13 21.04 1.76
CA PRO A 295 -6.22 22.47 2.05
C PRO A 295 -7.01 22.72 3.33
N GLY A 296 -6.40 23.49 4.26
CA GLY A 296 -7.01 23.83 5.55
C GLY A 296 -6.98 22.72 6.60
N SER A 297 -6.30 21.60 6.35
CA SER A 297 -6.11 20.50 7.30
C SER A 297 -4.66 20.41 7.77
N ASP A 298 -4.48 20.13 9.07
CA ASP A 298 -3.17 19.79 9.64
C ASP A 298 -2.88 18.30 9.67
N VAL A 299 -3.87 17.49 9.27
CA VAL A 299 -3.77 16.02 9.30
C VAL A 299 -2.99 15.51 8.10
N ASN A 300 -1.94 14.71 8.34
CA ASN A 300 -1.39 13.85 7.30
C ASN A 300 -2.39 12.73 7.03
N TRP A 301 -3.17 12.85 5.95
CA TRP A 301 -4.21 11.89 5.62
C TRP A 301 -3.63 10.52 5.25
N ILE A 302 -2.41 10.44 4.70
CA ILE A 302 -1.75 9.16 4.37
C ILE A 302 -1.58 8.31 5.65
N SER A 303 -1.02 8.91 6.71
CA SER A 303 -0.86 8.22 8.00
C SER A 303 -2.22 7.87 8.62
N LYS A 304 -3.18 8.80 8.56
CA LYS A 304 -4.51 8.60 9.13
C LYS A 304 -5.27 7.46 8.45
N GLU A 305 -5.32 7.46 7.12
CA GLU A 305 -6.00 6.44 6.35
C GLU A 305 -5.32 5.08 6.46
N THR A 306 -3.97 5.04 6.53
CA THR A 306 -3.24 3.80 6.80
C THR A 306 -3.62 3.21 8.15
N TRP A 307 -3.69 4.07 9.20
CA TRP A 307 -4.13 3.63 10.50
C TRP A 307 -5.55 3.09 10.47
N ASP A 308 -6.49 3.82 9.88
CA ASP A 308 -7.88 3.39 9.74
C ASP A 308 -8.00 2.08 8.96
N PHE A 309 -7.20 1.93 7.90
CA PHE A 309 -7.15 0.72 7.09
C PHE A 309 -6.66 -0.49 7.90
N PHE A 310 -5.55 -0.37 8.64
CA PHE A 310 -5.03 -1.45 9.46
C PHE A 310 -5.96 -1.80 10.63
N MET A 311 -6.71 -0.82 11.14
CA MET A 311 -7.65 -1.04 12.25
C MET A 311 -8.98 -1.67 11.82
N ARG A 312 -9.19 -1.90 10.54
CA ARG A 312 -10.33 -2.69 10.03
C ARG A 312 -10.24 -4.17 10.41
N PHE A 313 -9.03 -4.64 10.68
CA PHE A 313 -8.69 -6.04 10.91
C PHE A 313 -8.45 -6.39 12.37
#